data_210f6b6f5891276be93de1d810e4fdfc
#
_entry.id   210f6b6f5891276be93de1d810e4fdfc
#
_cell.length_a   1.000
_cell.length_b   1.000
_cell.length_c   1.000
_cell.angle_alpha   90.00
_cell.angle_beta   90.00
_cell.angle_gamma   90.00
#
_symmetry.space_group_name_H-M   'P 1'
#
loop_
_entity.id
_entity.type
_entity.pdbx_description
1 polymer ?
#
loop_
_entity_poly.entity_id
_entity_poly.type
_entity_poly.pdbx_seq_one_letter_code
_entity_poly.pdbx_strand_id
1 'polypeptide(L)'
;MKRDKISRLLAVSMSVCLLAVGLAGCSSSGGDSADRTEQENAAKDGASQESGEETEILVAAAASLEYAYEEELIPMFEEQNPGVAVKGTYDSSGKLQTQIEEGLEADVFMSAATQQMDALTEEGFIDGDSVKDLLENQIVLITSAENELGLAEFTDITKADTIAIGDPASVPAGQYAREVLTNLRIWDEVLAKSSLGTNVTEVLNWVAEGSAQAGIVYATDAATTDKVRVIAQAPAGSLAEPAIYPAGLVASSAHQEEAQAFLDFLQSDEAMAVFEEYGFVSHADAQ
;
A
#
# COMPACT_ATOMS: atom_id res chain seq x y z
N MET A 1 -3.64 50.77 -13.55
CA MET A 1 -5.10 50.78 -13.31
C MET A 1 -5.33 49.56 -12.45
N LYS A 2 -5.35 49.67 -11.15
CA LYS A 2 -6.49 49.92 -10.22
C LYS A 2 -7.60 48.88 -10.40
N ARG A 3 -7.69 48.03 -9.39
CA ARG A 3 -8.75 47.84 -8.34
C ARG A 3 -9.19 46.40 -8.36
N ASP A 4 -9.59 45.64 -7.32
CA ASP A 4 -9.70 45.95 -5.87
C ASP A 4 -9.86 44.63 -5.11
N LYS A 5 -9.51 44.68 -3.86
CA LYS A 5 -9.69 43.70 -2.80
C LYS A 5 -11.19 43.40 -2.54
N ILE A 6 -11.53 42.15 -2.25
CA ILE A 6 -12.64 41.89 -1.33
C ILE A 6 -12.24 40.77 -0.36
N SER A 7 -11.97 41.18 0.86
CA SER A 7 -11.96 40.36 2.08
C SER A 7 -13.38 39.96 2.44
N ARG A 8 -13.60 38.71 2.80
CA ARG A 8 -14.75 38.34 3.66
C ARG A 8 -14.29 37.43 4.78
N LEU A 9 -14.20 38.05 5.95
CA LEU A 9 -14.28 37.41 7.26
C LEU A 9 -15.66 36.74 7.37
N LEU A 10 -15.71 35.56 7.92
CA LEU A 10 -16.91 35.04 8.56
C LEU A 10 -16.55 34.36 9.88
N ALA A 11 -17.29 34.81 10.88
CA ALA A 11 -17.06 34.66 12.29
C ALA A 11 -17.41 33.27 12.84
N VAL A 12 -16.67 32.93 13.86
CA VAL A 12 -16.87 31.87 14.85
C VAL A 12 -18.19 32.08 15.56
N SER A 13 -19.03 31.04 15.66
CA SER A 13 -20.08 30.98 16.66
C SER A 13 -19.94 29.69 17.48
N MET A 14 -19.48 29.92 18.68
CA MET A 14 -19.39 29.01 19.79
C MET A 14 -20.78 28.90 20.44
N SER A 15 -21.36 27.71 20.50
CA SER A 15 -22.56 27.43 21.30
C SER A 15 -22.22 26.41 22.37
N VAL A 16 -22.14 26.95 23.57
CA VAL A 16 -22.12 26.24 24.85
C VAL A 16 -23.57 25.93 25.23
N CYS A 17 -23.89 24.67 25.55
CA CYS A 17 -25.07 24.32 26.31
C CYS A 17 -24.72 23.47 27.52
N LEU A 18 -25.03 24.03 28.67
CA LEU A 18 -24.87 23.48 30.01
C LEU A 18 -25.89 22.37 30.34
N LEU A 19 -25.41 21.41 31.07
CA LEU A 19 -25.92 20.60 32.17
C LEU A 19 -27.39 20.82 32.64
N ALA A 20 -28.09 19.70 32.83
CA ALA A 20 -29.05 19.54 33.93
C ALA A 20 -29.01 18.10 34.47
N VAL A 21 -28.65 18.01 35.72
CA VAL A 21 -28.67 16.85 36.62
C VAL A 21 -30.08 16.68 37.15
N GLY A 22 -30.57 15.44 37.21
CA GLY A 22 -31.82 15.10 37.91
C GLY A 22 -31.71 13.73 38.57
N LEU A 23 -31.47 13.74 39.85
CA LEU A 23 -31.53 12.60 40.78
C LEU A 23 -32.94 12.42 41.34
N ALA A 24 -33.21 11.20 41.81
CA ALA A 24 -34.20 10.73 42.74
C ALA A 24 -35.38 9.96 42.10
N GLY A 25 -35.82 8.83 42.65
CA GLY A 25 -35.69 8.21 43.91
C GLY A 25 -36.44 6.87 43.96
N CYS A 26 -36.15 6.09 44.95
CA CYS A 26 -36.65 4.78 45.31
C CYS A 26 -38.12 4.71 45.72
N SER A 27 -38.73 3.50 45.57
CA SER A 27 -39.43 2.77 46.69
C SER A 27 -40.49 1.81 46.10
N SER A 28 -40.36 0.55 46.21
CA SER A 28 -40.78 -0.52 47.13
C SER A 28 -42.28 -0.89 47.07
N SER A 29 -42.41 -2.21 47.00
CA SER A 29 -43.37 -3.12 47.64
C SER A 29 -44.72 -3.43 46.93
N GLY A 30 -44.90 -4.69 46.57
CA GLY A 30 -45.77 -5.61 47.25
C GLY A 30 -47.03 -6.02 46.52
N GLY A 31 -47.23 -7.32 46.36
CA GLY A 31 -48.54 -7.96 46.47
C GLY A 31 -49.15 -8.55 45.15
N ASP A 32 -48.86 -9.75 44.86
CA ASP A 32 -49.72 -10.96 44.87
C ASP A 32 -50.96 -11.05 43.95
N SER A 33 -51.14 -12.27 43.45
CA SER A 33 -52.34 -12.97 42.91
C SER A 33 -52.61 -12.95 41.39
N ALA A 34 -52.28 -14.10 40.86
CA ALA A 34 -52.96 -14.99 39.92
C ALA A 34 -54.16 -14.45 39.12
N ASP A 35 -54.15 -14.61 37.81
CA ASP A 35 -55.11 -15.48 37.11
C ASP A 35 -54.62 -15.86 35.71
N ARG A 36 -55.00 -17.09 35.34
CA ARG A 36 -54.74 -17.85 34.13
C ARG A 36 -55.60 -17.36 33.00
N THR A 37 -55.05 -17.18 31.82
CA THR A 37 -55.77 -17.59 30.59
C THR A 37 -54.75 -17.89 29.49
N GLU A 38 -54.88 -19.11 29.00
CA GLU A 38 -54.27 -19.63 27.77
C GLU A 38 -54.83 -18.88 26.55
N GLN A 39 -53.94 -18.55 25.59
CA GLN A 39 -54.29 -18.63 24.16
C GLN A 39 -53.06 -18.56 23.28
N GLU A 40 -52.83 -19.70 22.64
CA GLU A 40 -52.50 -19.97 21.24
C GLU A 40 -51.41 -19.13 20.51
N ASN A 41 -50.33 -19.84 20.30
CA ASN A 41 -49.65 -20.16 19.04
C ASN A 41 -49.88 -19.18 17.86
N ALA A 42 -48.84 -18.42 17.56
CA ALA A 42 -48.50 -18.03 16.18
C ALA A 42 -47.00 -18.11 16.04
N ALA A 43 -46.53 -19.17 15.44
CA ALA A 43 -45.21 -19.32 14.90
C ALA A 43 -44.96 -18.13 13.95
N LYS A 44 -44.10 -17.21 14.34
CA LYS A 44 -43.38 -16.34 13.41
C LYS A 44 -42.00 -16.94 13.25
N ASP A 45 -41.84 -17.51 12.08
CA ASP A 45 -40.53 -17.71 11.45
C ASP A 45 -39.70 -16.45 11.59
N GLY A 46 -38.86 -16.41 12.60
CA GLY A 46 -37.82 -15.45 12.75
C GLY A 46 -36.63 -15.99 11.98
N ALA A 47 -36.49 -15.60 10.72
CA ALA A 47 -35.22 -15.68 10.06
C ALA A 47 -34.25 -14.91 10.95
N SER A 48 -33.44 -15.61 11.71
CA SER A 48 -32.24 -15.09 12.30
C SER A 48 -31.37 -14.66 11.11
N GLN A 49 -31.31 -13.37 10.83
CA GLN A 49 -30.16 -12.80 10.15
C GLN A 49 -29.01 -13.04 11.14
N GLU A 50 -28.24 -14.10 10.93
CA GLU A 50 -26.89 -14.15 11.36
C GLU A 50 -26.21 -12.94 10.71
N SER A 51 -26.01 -11.88 11.50
CA SER A 51 -24.97 -10.91 11.21
C SER A 51 -23.67 -11.72 11.40
N GLY A 52 -23.19 -12.38 10.35
CA GLY A 52 -21.84 -12.91 10.32
C GLY A 52 -20.91 -11.79 10.76
N GLU A 53 -20.09 -12.03 11.77
CA GLU A 53 -18.99 -11.13 12.08
C GLU A 53 -18.13 -11.04 10.80
N GLU A 54 -17.96 -9.84 10.30
CA GLU A 54 -17.10 -9.55 9.15
C GLU A 54 -15.67 -9.85 9.59
N THR A 55 -14.98 -10.74 8.88
CA THR A 55 -13.57 -11.03 9.14
C THR A 55 -12.72 -9.95 8.49
N GLU A 56 -11.89 -9.28 9.26
CA GLU A 56 -10.96 -8.27 8.74
C GLU A 56 -9.57 -8.89 8.59
N ILE A 57 -8.98 -8.78 7.38
CA ILE A 57 -7.59 -9.16 7.11
C ILE A 57 -6.74 -7.92 6.84
N LEU A 58 -5.48 -7.96 7.29
CA LEU A 58 -4.50 -6.91 7.06
C LEU A 58 -3.48 -7.34 6.01
N VAL A 59 -3.40 -6.58 4.93
CA VAL A 59 -2.41 -6.77 3.86
C VAL A 59 -1.30 -5.74 4.01
N ALA A 60 -0.07 -6.19 4.24
CA ALA A 60 1.13 -5.38 4.23
C ALA A 60 1.75 -5.41 2.83
N ALA A 61 1.66 -4.32 2.08
CA ALA A 61 2.11 -4.28 0.69
C ALA A 61 3.07 -3.11 0.42
N ALA A 62 3.99 -3.33 -0.52
CA ALA A 62 4.92 -2.29 -0.96
C ALA A 62 4.17 -1.03 -1.45
N ALA A 63 4.71 0.17 -1.14
CA ALA A 63 4.07 1.45 -1.44
C ALA A 63 3.67 1.63 -2.91
N SER A 64 4.40 1.03 -3.85
CA SER A 64 4.10 1.06 -5.28
C SER A 64 2.82 0.32 -5.69
N LEU A 65 2.25 -0.49 -4.78
CA LEU A 65 1.03 -1.26 -4.99
C LEU A 65 -0.23 -0.54 -4.50
N GLU A 66 -0.10 0.51 -3.69
CA GLU A 66 -1.19 1.17 -2.98
C GLU A 66 -2.37 1.50 -3.89
N TYR A 67 -2.12 2.16 -5.04
CA TYR A 67 -3.20 2.58 -5.94
C TYR A 67 -3.98 1.39 -6.53
N ALA A 68 -3.28 0.36 -7.01
CA ALA A 68 -3.94 -0.83 -7.55
C ALA A 68 -4.79 -1.55 -6.51
N TYR A 69 -4.30 -1.61 -5.26
CA TYR A 69 -5.00 -2.27 -4.17
C TYR A 69 -6.22 -1.47 -3.72
N GLU A 70 -6.05 -0.19 -3.39
CA GLU A 70 -7.11 0.63 -2.80
C GLU A 70 -8.21 1.01 -3.80
N GLU A 71 -7.84 1.27 -5.06
CA GLU A 71 -8.80 1.72 -6.05
C GLU A 71 -9.59 0.57 -6.70
N GLU A 72 -8.98 -0.61 -6.87
CA GLU A 72 -9.57 -1.69 -7.65
C GLU A 72 -9.56 -3.05 -6.94
N LEU A 73 -8.40 -3.59 -6.52
CA LEU A 73 -8.27 -4.98 -6.10
C LEU A 73 -9.02 -5.29 -4.81
N ILE A 74 -8.92 -4.44 -3.79
CA ILE A 74 -9.64 -4.61 -2.53
C ILE A 74 -11.15 -4.56 -2.76
N PRO A 75 -11.71 -3.52 -3.43
CA PRO A 75 -13.13 -3.50 -3.74
C PRO A 75 -13.62 -4.72 -4.53
N MET A 76 -12.85 -5.19 -5.52
CA MET A 76 -13.20 -6.38 -6.31
C MET A 76 -13.24 -7.65 -5.46
N PHE A 77 -12.25 -7.83 -4.58
CA PHE A 77 -12.19 -8.99 -3.70
C PHE A 77 -13.35 -9.00 -2.71
N GLU A 78 -13.65 -7.87 -2.06
CA GLU A 78 -14.73 -7.74 -1.08
C GLU A 78 -16.11 -7.98 -1.72
N GLU A 79 -16.31 -7.54 -2.98
CA GLU A 79 -17.54 -7.84 -3.71
C GLU A 79 -17.74 -9.35 -3.94
N GLN A 80 -16.64 -10.06 -4.21
CA GLN A 80 -16.66 -11.51 -4.44
C GLN A 80 -16.70 -12.33 -3.15
N ASN A 81 -16.28 -11.74 -2.01
CA ASN A 81 -16.18 -12.43 -0.71
C ASN A 81 -16.96 -11.67 0.38
N PRO A 82 -18.31 -11.64 0.31
CA PRO A 82 -19.11 -10.97 1.30
C PRO A 82 -18.84 -11.50 2.72
N GLY A 83 -18.46 -10.63 3.64
CA GLY A 83 -18.10 -10.97 5.02
C GLY A 83 -16.59 -10.98 5.28
N VAL A 84 -15.77 -10.65 4.28
CA VAL A 84 -14.34 -10.36 4.46
C VAL A 84 -14.09 -8.89 4.13
N ALA A 85 -13.47 -8.17 5.05
CA ALA A 85 -12.95 -6.82 4.82
C ALA A 85 -11.42 -6.87 4.72
N VAL A 86 -10.85 -6.12 3.78
CA VAL A 86 -9.40 -6.05 3.59
C VAL A 86 -8.91 -4.66 3.94
N LYS A 87 -7.90 -4.59 4.82
CA LYS A 87 -7.18 -3.35 5.10
C LYS A 87 -5.77 -3.40 4.53
N GLY A 88 -5.38 -2.36 3.79
CA GLY A 88 -4.03 -2.16 3.33
C GLY A 88 -3.17 -1.37 4.31
N THR A 89 -1.91 -1.73 4.44
CA THR A 89 -0.85 -0.88 5.01
C THR A 89 0.32 -0.83 4.04
N TYR A 90 0.76 0.38 3.69
CA TYR A 90 1.70 0.60 2.58
C TYR A 90 2.93 1.37 3.05
N ASP A 91 4.11 0.78 2.84
CA ASP A 91 5.41 1.45 3.07
C ASP A 91 6.49 0.73 2.23
N SER A 92 7.76 1.08 2.42
CA SER A 92 8.83 0.29 1.83
C SER A 92 8.84 -1.14 2.38
N SER A 93 9.15 -2.11 1.52
CA SER A 93 9.13 -3.54 1.91
C SER A 93 10.04 -3.84 3.10
N GLY A 94 11.17 -3.15 3.23
CA GLY A 94 12.06 -3.34 4.38
C GLY A 94 11.50 -2.80 5.69
N LYS A 95 10.69 -1.73 5.66
CA LYS A 95 9.99 -1.27 6.87
C LYS A 95 8.85 -2.21 7.24
N LEU A 96 8.09 -2.70 6.26
CA LEU A 96 7.04 -3.70 6.49
C LEU A 96 7.63 -5.00 7.03
N GLN A 97 8.77 -5.44 6.49
CA GLN A 97 9.54 -6.55 7.04
C GLN A 97 9.83 -6.33 8.54
N THR A 98 10.43 -5.19 8.89
CA THR A 98 10.73 -4.86 10.29
C THR A 98 9.47 -4.83 11.16
N GLN A 99 8.36 -4.29 10.66
CA GLN A 99 7.09 -4.27 11.38
C GLN A 99 6.53 -5.69 11.63
N ILE A 100 6.65 -6.60 10.65
CA ILE A 100 6.26 -8.01 10.81
C ILE A 100 7.15 -8.70 11.84
N GLU A 101 8.46 -8.48 11.78
CA GLU A 101 9.42 -8.98 12.78
C GLU A 101 9.13 -8.44 14.20
N GLU A 102 8.62 -7.21 14.31
CA GLU A 102 8.23 -6.56 15.57
C GLU A 102 6.81 -6.92 16.02
N GLY A 103 6.07 -7.75 15.25
CA GLY A 103 4.77 -8.27 15.63
C GLY A 103 3.57 -7.56 14.99
N LEU A 104 3.72 -6.93 13.83
CA LEU A 104 2.57 -6.48 13.05
C LEU A 104 1.71 -7.71 12.70
N GLU A 105 0.45 -7.68 13.13
CA GLU A 105 -0.53 -8.75 12.87
C GLU A 105 -1.06 -8.63 11.42
N ALA A 106 -0.16 -8.74 10.43
CA ALA A 106 -0.54 -8.81 9.03
C ALA A 106 -0.91 -10.27 8.67
N ASP A 107 -1.78 -10.42 7.68
CA ASP A 107 -2.24 -11.70 7.17
C ASP A 107 -1.55 -12.06 5.85
N VAL A 108 -1.33 -11.06 5.00
CA VAL A 108 -0.63 -11.19 3.72
C VAL A 108 0.50 -10.16 3.66
N PHE A 109 1.64 -10.55 3.11
CA PHE A 109 2.74 -9.66 2.79
C PHE A 109 3.04 -9.70 1.29
N MET A 110 3.14 -8.54 0.64
CA MET A 110 3.59 -8.42 -0.75
C MET A 110 4.73 -7.42 -0.86
N SER A 111 5.90 -7.93 -1.24
CA SER A 111 7.15 -7.16 -1.34
C SER A 111 7.40 -6.67 -2.77
N ALA A 112 8.17 -5.58 -2.92
CA ALA A 112 8.69 -5.10 -4.20
C ALA A 112 10.09 -5.65 -4.53
N ALA A 113 10.56 -6.65 -3.78
CA ALA A 113 11.78 -7.39 -4.05
C ALA A 113 11.74 -8.74 -3.34
N THR A 114 12.43 -9.74 -3.87
CA THR A 114 12.53 -11.07 -3.28
C THR A 114 13.29 -11.06 -1.96
N GLN A 115 14.29 -10.18 -1.79
CA GLN A 115 15.15 -10.10 -0.61
C GLN A 115 14.37 -10.04 0.70
N GLN A 116 13.32 -9.21 0.82
CA GLN A 116 12.55 -9.06 2.04
C GLN A 116 11.63 -10.25 2.29
N MET A 117 11.07 -10.81 1.22
CA MET A 117 10.27 -12.04 1.29
C MET A 117 11.11 -13.22 1.74
N ASP A 118 12.28 -13.39 1.15
CA ASP A 118 13.23 -14.48 1.49
C ASP A 118 13.66 -14.39 2.95
N ALA A 119 14.02 -13.18 3.43
CA ALA A 119 14.41 -12.96 4.82
C ALA A 119 13.31 -13.38 5.80
N LEU A 120 12.07 -12.91 5.57
CA LEU A 120 10.94 -13.28 6.43
C LEU A 120 10.59 -14.76 6.35
N THR A 121 10.78 -15.40 5.18
CA THR A 121 10.55 -16.83 4.98
C THR A 121 11.63 -17.64 5.71
N GLU A 122 12.90 -17.27 5.62
CA GLU A 122 14.00 -17.92 6.32
C GLU A 122 13.86 -17.82 7.85
N GLU A 123 13.30 -16.72 8.34
CA GLU A 123 13.04 -16.52 9.77
C GLU A 123 11.72 -17.14 10.24
N GLY A 124 10.89 -17.65 9.32
CA GLY A 124 9.64 -18.34 9.63
C GLY A 124 8.45 -17.40 9.91
N PHE A 125 8.52 -16.14 9.53
CA PHE A 125 7.40 -15.20 9.58
C PHE A 125 6.44 -15.36 8.42
N ILE A 126 6.92 -15.85 7.28
CA ILE A 126 6.11 -16.17 6.09
C ILE A 126 6.05 -17.67 5.89
N ASP A 127 4.88 -18.19 5.54
CA ASP A 127 4.72 -19.56 5.07
C ASP A 127 5.36 -19.72 3.69
N GLY A 128 6.52 -20.35 3.63
CA GLY A 128 7.31 -20.51 2.40
C GLY A 128 6.57 -21.26 1.29
N ASP A 129 5.62 -22.16 1.63
CA ASP A 129 4.85 -22.89 0.64
C ASP A 129 3.79 -21.98 -0.04
N SER A 130 3.44 -20.88 0.60
CA SER A 130 2.48 -19.89 0.08
C SER A 130 3.10 -18.87 -0.87
N VAL A 131 4.43 -18.69 -0.85
CA VAL A 131 5.11 -17.63 -1.63
C VAL A 131 4.92 -17.83 -3.13
N LYS A 132 4.49 -16.75 -3.80
CA LYS A 132 4.32 -16.67 -5.25
C LYS A 132 4.99 -15.42 -5.79
N ASP A 133 5.83 -15.59 -6.80
CA ASP A 133 6.35 -14.47 -7.61
C ASP A 133 5.25 -14.06 -8.59
N LEU A 134 4.60 -12.93 -8.32
CA LEU A 134 3.40 -12.54 -9.05
C LEU A 134 3.69 -11.59 -10.21
N LEU A 135 4.48 -10.54 -9.95
CA LEU A 135 4.63 -9.43 -10.87
C LEU A 135 6.12 -9.09 -11.09
N GLU A 136 6.37 -8.44 -12.23
CA GLU A 136 7.61 -7.75 -12.51
C GLU A 136 7.38 -6.26 -12.72
N ASN A 137 8.41 -5.46 -12.43
CA ASN A 137 8.41 -4.02 -12.64
C ASN A 137 9.75 -3.56 -13.23
N GLN A 138 9.79 -2.35 -13.74
CA GLN A 138 10.97 -1.77 -14.37
C GLN A 138 11.49 -0.60 -13.54
N ILE A 139 12.79 -0.54 -13.36
CA ILE A 139 13.46 0.60 -12.72
C ILE A 139 13.68 1.69 -13.77
N VAL A 140 13.22 2.91 -13.46
CA VAL A 140 13.28 4.05 -14.38
C VAL A 140 13.92 5.26 -13.74
N LEU A 141 14.64 6.02 -14.55
CA LEU A 141 15.08 7.38 -14.25
C LEU A 141 13.96 8.34 -14.60
N ILE A 142 13.55 9.16 -13.66
CA ILE A 142 12.54 10.20 -13.83
C ILE A 142 13.10 11.61 -13.58
N THR A 143 12.42 12.59 -14.16
CA THR A 143 12.58 14.02 -13.85
C THR A 143 11.20 14.67 -13.81
N SER A 144 11.07 15.89 -13.24
CA SER A 144 9.79 16.61 -13.35
C SER A 144 9.44 16.90 -14.82
N ALA A 145 8.16 16.97 -15.14
CA ALA A 145 7.69 17.20 -16.51
C ALA A 145 8.26 18.50 -17.11
N GLU A 146 8.49 19.51 -16.28
CA GLU A 146 8.97 20.85 -16.67
C GLU A 146 10.50 20.98 -16.69
N ASN A 147 11.24 19.91 -16.31
CA ASN A 147 12.71 19.98 -16.19
C ASN A 147 13.39 19.97 -17.56
N GLU A 148 14.32 20.93 -17.76
CA GLU A 148 15.07 21.14 -19.01
C GLU A 148 16.56 20.72 -18.93
N LEU A 149 16.95 19.86 -17.97
CA LEU A 149 18.34 19.41 -17.81
C LEU A 149 18.92 18.64 -19.00
N GLY A 150 18.08 18.30 -19.99
CA GLY A 150 18.53 17.58 -21.20
C GLY A 150 18.99 16.16 -20.88
N LEU A 151 18.35 15.49 -19.91
CA LEU A 151 18.59 14.08 -19.62
C LEU A 151 18.01 13.23 -20.75
N ALA A 152 18.76 12.25 -21.24
CA ALA A 152 18.39 11.37 -22.35
C ALA A 152 18.64 9.89 -22.07
N GLU A 153 19.59 9.57 -21.21
CA GLU A 153 19.94 8.20 -20.84
C GLU A 153 20.13 8.08 -19.33
N PHE A 154 20.18 6.86 -18.82
CA PHE A 154 20.21 6.59 -17.37
C PHE A 154 21.45 7.20 -16.68
N THR A 155 22.59 7.21 -17.35
CA THR A 155 23.84 7.81 -16.86
C THR A 155 23.78 9.31 -16.74
N ASP A 156 22.85 9.97 -17.43
CA ASP A 156 22.64 11.42 -17.38
C ASP A 156 22.15 11.91 -15.99
N ILE A 157 21.76 10.99 -15.11
CA ILE A 157 21.40 11.32 -13.71
C ILE A 157 22.53 12.12 -13.02
N THR A 158 23.77 11.89 -13.40
CA THR A 158 24.93 12.64 -12.87
C THR A 158 24.92 14.13 -13.21
N LYS A 159 24.14 14.57 -14.21
CA LYS A 159 23.97 15.98 -14.57
C LYS A 159 23.08 16.75 -13.57
N ALA A 160 22.26 16.03 -12.78
CA ALA A 160 21.44 16.63 -11.75
C ALA A 160 22.29 17.05 -10.54
N ASP A 161 21.92 18.14 -9.90
CA ASP A 161 22.55 18.64 -8.67
C ASP A 161 21.85 18.09 -7.43
N THR A 162 20.56 17.76 -7.54
CA THR A 162 19.74 17.17 -6.49
C THR A 162 19.03 15.91 -7.03
N ILE A 163 19.24 14.79 -6.38
CA ILE A 163 18.73 13.47 -6.80
C ILE A 163 17.91 12.89 -5.67
N ALA A 164 16.86 12.16 -5.99
CA ALA A 164 16.08 11.38 -5.05
C ALA A 164 16.20 9.90 -5.38
N ILE A 165 16.55 9.08 -4.40
CA ILE A 165 16.52 7.61 -4.48
C ILE A 165 15.94 7.05 -3.18
N GLY A 166 15.34 5.86 -3.22
CA GLY A 166 14.95 5.15 -2.00
C GLY A 166 16.18 4.81 -1.14
N ASP A 167 16.04 4.80 0.18
CA ASP A 167 17.12 4.34 1.05
C ASP A 167 17.43 2.87 0.77
N PRO A 168 18.63 2.50 0.27
CA PRO A 168 18.96 1.12 -0.04
C PRO A 168 18.96 0.18 1.17
N ALA A 169 18.93 0.70 2.38
CA ALA A 169 18.84 -0.10 3.59
C ALA A 169 17.46 -0.75 3.78
N SER A 170 16.38 -0.12 3.26
CA SER A 170 15.00 -0.56 3.51
C SER A 170 14.06 -0.47 2.31
N VAL A 171 14.44 0.25 1.25
CA VAL A 171 13.58 0.50 0.09
C VAL A 171 14.03 -0.31 -1.11
N PRO A 172 13.22 -1.28 -1.61
CA PRO A 172 13.60 -2.10 -2.75
C PRO A 172 14.02 -1.30 -3.99
N ALA A 173 13.25 -0.27 -4.39
CA ALA A 173 13.63 0.61 -5.49
C ALA A 173 15.02 1.25 -5.29
N GLY A 174 15.39 1.54 -4.04
CA GLY A 174 16.72 2.05 -3.67
C GLY A 174 17.80 0.97 -3.78
N GLN A 175 17.49 -0.28 -3.45
CA GLN A 175 18.39 -1.43 -3.62
C GLN A 175 18.71 -1.67 -5.10
N TYR A 176 17.67 -1.70 -5.95
CA TYR A 176 17.84 -1.78 -7.40
C TYR A 176 18.56 -0.56 -7.97
N ALA A 177 18.24 0.66 -7.52
CA ALA A 177 18.97 1.87 -7.92
C ALA A 177 20.46 1.75 -7.60
N ARG A 178 20.81 1.30 -6.40
CA ARG A 178 22.21 1.07 -6.01
C ARG A 178 22.89 0.04 -6.91
N GLU A 179 22.23 -1.05 -7.23
CA GLU A 179 22.77 -2.08 -8.10
C GLU A 179 23.04 -1.53 -9.51
N VAL A 180 22.04 -0.92 -10.14
CA VAL A 180 22.16 -0.29 -11.46
C VAL A 180 23.31 0.72 -11.48
N LEU A 181 23.32 1.66 -10.55
CA LEU A 181 24.32 2.73 -10.51
C LEU A 181 25.73 2.21 -10.19
N THR A 182 25.85 1.12 -9.42
CA THR A 182 27.12 0.43 -9.16
C THR A 182 27.65 -0.24 -10.42
N ASN A 183 26.79 -0.95 -11.15
CA ASN A 183 27.14 -1.59 -12.42
C ASN A 183 27.52 -0.57 -13.50
N LEU A 184 26.89 0.62 -13.47
CA LEU A 184 27.25 1.75 -14.31
C LEU A 184 28.48 2.53 -13.80
N ARG A 185 29.01 2.23 -12.59
CA ARG A 185 30.17 2.84 -11.93
C ARG A 185 29.98 4.34 -11.61
N ILE A 186 28.74 4.75 -11.31
CA ILE A 186 28.39 6.10 -10.94
C ILE A 186 27.72 6.22 -9.57
N TRP A 187 27.64 5.12 -8.79
CA TRP A 187 26.97 5.09 -7.49
C TRP A 187 27.45 6.18 -6.52
N ASP A 188 28.76 6.28 -6.31
CA ASP A 188 29.33 7.22 -5.33
C ASP A 188 29.08 8.68 -5.72
N GLU A 189 29.11 9.00 -7.03
CA GLU A 189 28.84 10.34 -7.53
C GLU A 189 27.35 10.70 -7.33
N VAL A 190 26.44 9.76 -7.64
CA VAL A 190 25.00 9.96 -7.48
C VAL A 190 24.64 10.06 -6.01
N LEU A 191 25.17 9.16 -5.16
CA LEU A 191 24.88 9.14 -3.72
C LEU A 191 25.28 10.46 -3.05
N ALA A 192 26.40 11.08 -3.46
CA ALA A 192 26.86 12.36 -2.92
C ALA A 192 25.88 13.53 -3.15
N LYS A 193 24.96 13.39 -4.10
CA LYS A 193 23.93 14.39 -4.48
C LYS A 193 22.52 13.94 -4.10
N SER A 194 22.38 12.76 -3.46
CA SER A 194 21.08 12.12 -3.24
C SER A 194 20.50 12.45 -1.88
N SER A 195 19.19 12.67 -1.87
CA SER A 195 18.33 12.51 -0.71
C SER A 195 17.75 11.09 -0.72
N LEU A 196 17.76 10.44 0.45
CA LEU A 196 17.28 9.08 0.60
C LEU A 196 15.84 9.09 1.11
N GLY A 197 14.92 8.64 0.25
CA GLY A 197 13.50 8.52 0.60
C GLY A 197 13.21 7.27 1.43
N THR A 198 12.24 7.38 2.29
CA THR A 198 11.83 6.28 3.19
C THR A 198 10.95 5.23 2.50
N ASN A 199 10.38 5.56 1.36
CA ASN A 199 9.72 4.66 0.40
C ASN A 199 9.79 5.28 -1.01
N VAL A 200 9.32 4.55 -2.02
CA VAL A 200 9.40 4.99 -3.42
C VAL A 200 8.44 6.13 -3.73
N THR A 201 7.28 6.19 -3.08
CA THR A 201 6.29 7.26 -3.25
C THR A 201 6.87 8.61 -2.80
N GLU A 202 7.66 8.65 -1.73
CA GLU A 202 8.35 9.86 -1.28
C GLU A 202 9.36 10.34 -2.33
N VAL A 203 10.10 9.43 -2.95
CA VAL A 203 11.03 9.74 -4.06
C VAL A 203 10.29 10.36 -5.24
N LEU A 204 9.18 9.74 -5.67
CA LEU A 204 8.32 10.25 -6.73
C LEU A 204 7.84 11.68 -6.43
N ASN A 205 7.34 11.91 -5.22
CA ASN A 205 6.81 13.20 -4.79
C ASN A 205 7.89 14.29 -4.80
N TRP A 206 9.11 14.01 -4.34
CA TRP A 206 10.20 14.98 -4.37
C TRP A 206 10.57 15.42 -5.79
N VAL A 207 10.52 14.50 -6.75
CA VAL A 207 10.74 14.83 -8.16
C VAL A 207 9.54 15.58 -8.75
N ALA A 208 8.33 15.14 -8.46
CA ALA A 208 7.09 15.74 -8.95
C ALA A 208 6.90 17.19 -8.47
N GLU A 209 7.39 17.51 -7.26
CA GLU A 209 7.33 18.83 -6.65
C GLU A 209 8.56 19.70 -6.96
N GLY A 210 9.57 19.16 -7.67
CA GLY A 210 10.79 19.86 -8.03
C GLY A 210 11.81 20.01 -6.89
N SER A 211 11.62 19.31 -5.76
CA SER A 211 12.58 19.26 -4.66
C SER A 211 13.84 18.47 -5.04
N ALA A 212 13.68 17.49 -5.93
CA ALA A 212 14.76 16.79 -6.61
C ALA A 212 14.65 16.98 -8.12
N GLN A 213 15.78 17.16 -8.79
CA GLN A 213 15.83 17.34 -10.24
C GLN A 213 15.68 16.04 -11.02
N ALA A 214 16.09 14.92 -10.41
CA ALA A 214 15.99 13.59 -10.96
C ALA A 214 15.75 12.57 -9.84
N GLY A 215 15.20 11.42 -10.17
CA GLY A 215 15.00 10.33 -9.22
C GLY A 215 14.93 8.97 -9.90
N ILE A 216 15.03 7.92 -9.11
CA ILE A 216 14.89 6.54 -9.56
C ILE A 216 13.71 5.92 -8.82
N VAL A 217 12.73 5.43 -9.58
CA VAL A 217 11.48 4.81 -9.12
C VAL A 217 11.13 3.61 -10.00
N TYR A 218 10.02 2.95 -9.72
CA TYR A 218 9.46 1.98 -10.67
C TYR A 218 8.68 2.70 -11.79
N ALA A 219 8.53 2.03 -12.92
CA ALA A 219 7.76 2.54 -14.05
C ALA A 219 6.28 2.76 -13.66
N THR A 220 5.73 1.88 -12.84
CA THR A 220 4.37 1.99 -12.31
C THR A 220 4.17 3.25 -11.47
N ASP A 221 5.12 3.59 -10.57
CA ASP A 221 5.04 4.84 -9.80
C ASP A 221 5.04 6.06 -10.71
N ALA A 222 5.92 6.07 -11.72
CA ALA A 222 5.99 7.17 -12.67
C ALA A 222 4.69 7.36 -13.47
N ALA A 223 3.93 6.28 -13.69
CA ALA A 223 2.65 6.30 -14.41
C ALA A 223 1.49 6.90 -13.59
N THR A 224 1.62 6.99 -12.26
CA THR A 224 0.55 7.52 -11.39
C THR A 224 0.34 9.04 -11.51
N THR A 225 1.23 9.78 -12.17
CA THR A 225 1.17 11.24 -12.25
C THR A 225 1.77 11.78 -13.55
N ASP A 226 1.18 12.86 -14.05
CA ASP A 226 1.69 13.62 -15.21
C ASP A 226 2.76 14.68 -14.84
N LYS A 227 3.06 14.82 -13.54
CA LYS A 227 4.06 15.78 -13.04
C LYS A 227 5.50 15.33 -13.27
N VAL A 228 5.71 14.06 -13.56
CA VAL A 228 7.03 13.52 -13.91
C VAL A 228 7.03 12.92 -15.31
N ARG A 229 8.22 12.75 -15.86
CA ARG A 229 8.42 12.01 -17.11
C ARG A 229 9.54 11.01 -16.95
N VAL A 230 9.36 9.85 -17.53
CA VAL A 230 10.41 8.83 -17.64
C VAL A 230 11.43 9.27 -18.68
N ILE A 231 12.70 9.24 -18.31
CA ILE A 231 13.84 9.55 -19.18
C ILE A 231 14.38 8.28 -19.82
N ALA A 232 14.63 7.26 -19.01
CA ALA A 232 15.20 6.00 -19.45
C ALA A 232 14.85 4.89 -18.47
N GLN A 233 14.80 3.66 -18.98
CA GLN A 233 14.77 2.46 -18.16
C GLN A 233 16.20 2.06 -17.77
N ALA A 234 16.33 1.30 -16.68
CA ALA A 234 17.59 0.71 -16.29
C ALA A 234 18.19 -0.07 -17.48
N PRO A 235 19.46 0.14 -17.84
CA PRO A 235 20.07 -0.52 -18.98
C PRO A 235 20.03 -2.05 -18.85
N ALA A 236 19.82 -2.75 -19.96
CA ALA A 236 19.84 -4.20 -19.97
C ALA A 236 21.15 -4.76 -19.38
N GLY A 237 21.05 -5.72 -18.48
CA GLY A 237 22.17 -6.30 -17.75
C GLY A 237 22.76 -5.44 -16.64
N SER A 238 22.11 -4.33 -16.26
CA SER A 238 22.48 -3.54 -15.10
C SER A 238 21.86 -4.05 -13.80
N LEU A 239 20.91 -4.96 -13.87
CA LEU A 239 20.35 -5.76 -12.77
C LEU A 239 20.66 -7.23 -13.02
N ALA A 240 20.95 -7.98 -11.96
CA ALA A 240 21.14 -9.42 -12.02
C ALA A 240 19.83 -10.16 -12.30
N GLU A 241 18.74 -9.66 -11.70
CA GLU A 241 17.39 -10.17 -11.86
C GLU A 241 16.41 -9.01 -12.02
N PRO A 242 15.23 -9.22 -12.66
CA PRO A 242 14.19 -8.20 -12.73
C PRO A 242 13.67 -7.84 -11.33
N ALA A 243 12.98 -6.71 -11.23
CA ALA A 243 12.29 -6.32 -10.00
C ALA A 243 11.03 -7.17 -9.83
N ILE A 244 11.13 -8.25 -9.06
CA ILE A 244 10.05 -9.21 -8.81
C ILE A 244 9.27 -8.79 -7.57
N TYR A 245 7.96 -8.98 -7.60
CA TYR A 245 7.02 -8.72 -6.52
C TYR A 245 6.42 -10.05 -6.02
N PRO A 246 7.01 -10.66 -5.00
CA PRO A 246 6.47 -11.83 -4.37
C PRO A 246 5.38 -11.47 -3.36
N ALA A 247 4.37 -12.33 -3.24
CA ALA A 247 3.36 -12.31 -2.19
C ALA A 247 3.34 -13.62 -1.41
N GLY A 248 3.01 -13.59 -0.13
CA GLY A 248 2.95 -14.75 0.73
C GLY A 248 2.12 -14.52 1.99
N LEU A 249 1.72 -15.61 2.64
CA LEU A 249 0.95 -15.59 3.88
C LEU A 249 1.87 -15.39 5.09
N VAL A 250 1.45 -14.53 6.01
CA VAL A 250 2.10 -14.40 7.30
C VAL A 250 1.77 -15.64 8.13
N ALA A 251 2.79 -16.37 8.59
CA ALA A 251 2.64 -17.66 9.25
C ALA A 251 1.82 -17.60 10.56
N SER A 252 1.84 -16.44 11.24
CA SER A 252 1.11 -16.20 12.48
C SER A 252 -0.30 -15.65 12.27
N SER A 253 -0.77 -15.45 11.03
CA SER A 253 -2.11 -14.95 10.74
C SER A 253 -3.19 -15.78 11.45
N ALA A 254 -4.15 -15.10 12.07
CA ALA A 254 -5.33 -15.73 12.66
C ALA A 254 -6.42 -16.02 11.62
N HIS A 255 -6.31 -15.48 10.41
CA HIS A 255 -7.30 -15.49 9.34
C HIS A 255 -6.77 -16.21 8.08
N GLN A 256 -6.16 -17.39 8.27
CA GLN A 256 -5.45 -18.13 7.21
C GLN A 256 -6.33 -18.45 5.99
N GLU A 257 -7.63 -18.74 6.19
CA GLU A 257 -8.55 -19.09 5.10
C GLU A 257 -8.86 -17.86 4.24
N GLU A 258 -9.13 -16.71 4.86
CA GLU A 258 -9.43 -15.45 4.17
C GLU A 258 -8.18 -14.87 3.51
N ALA A 259 -7.03 -14.94 4.19
CA ALA A 259 -5.74 -14.53 3.63
C ALA A 259 -5.34 -15.38 2.41
N GLN A 260 -5.57 -16.70 2.45
CA GLN A 260 -5.35 -17.58 1.31
C GLN A 260 -6.30 -17.24 0.15
N ALA A 261 -7.58 -16.99 0.45
CA ALA A 261 -8.53 -16.57 -0.57
C ALA A 261 -8.11 -15.26 -1.26
N PHE A 262 -7.58 -14.30 -0.48
CA PHE A 262 -7.04 -13.07 -1.05
C PHE A 262 -5.77 -13.32 -1.90
N LEU A 263 -4.86 -14.15 -1.42
CA LEU A 263 -3.66 -14.52 -2.19
C LEU A 263 -4.00 -15.27 -3.49
N ASP A 264 -5.03 -16.13 -3.47
CA ASP A 264 -5.51 -16.81 -4.66
C ASP A 264 -6.19 -15.84 -5.63
N PHE A 265 -6.94 -14.85 -5.11
CA PHE A 265 -7.54 -13.79 -5.92
C PHE A 265 -6.46 -12.96 -6.64
N LEU A 266 -5.37 -12.59 -5.96
CA LEU A 266 -4.27 -11.84 -6.59
C LEU A 266 -3.63 -12.58 -7.77
N GLN A 267 -3.78 -13.91 -7.88
CA GLN A 267 -3.29 -14.73 -8.98
C GLN A 267 -4.34 -14.92 -10.10
N SER A 268 -5.56 -14.40 -9.94
CA SER A 268 -6.62 -14.52 -10.94
C SER A 268 -6.34 -13.67 -12.18
N ASP A 269 -6.92 -14.08 -13.32
CA ASP A 269 -6.84 -13.30 -14.56
C ASP A 269 -7.41 -11.88 -14.38
N GLU A 270 -8.43 -11.72 -13.52
CA GLU A 270 -9.06 -10.44 -13.23
C GLU A 270 -8.11 -9.52 -12.46
N ALA A 271 -7.45 -10.02 -11.41
CA ALA A 271 -6.47 -9.24 -10.66
C ALA A 271 -5.22 -8.93 -11.50
N MET A 272 -4.77 -9.88 -12.33
CA MET A 272 -3.65 -9.63 -13.24
C MET A 272 -3.98 -8.54 -14.25
N ALA A 273 -5.19 -8.50 -14.80
CA ALA A 273 -5.61 -7.41 -15.69
C ALA A 273 -5.56 -6.03 -15.01
N VAL A 274 -5.95 -5.94 -13.74
CA VAL A 274 -5.80 -4.70 -12.96
C VAL A 274 -4.33 -4.34 -12.82
N PHE A 275 -3.47 -5.26 -12.42
CA PHE A 275 -2.04 -4.98 -12.29
C PHE A 275 -1.42 -4.50 -13.60
N GLU A 276 -1.82 -5.06 -14.74
CA GLU A 276 -1.36 -4.64 -16.07
C GLU A 276 -1.84 -3.22 -16.42
N GLU A 277 -3.06 -2.82 -16.02
CA GLU A 277 -3.55 -1.44 -16.19
C GLU A 277 -2.70 -0.43 -15.41
N TYR A 278 -2.19 -0.82 -14.24
CA TYR A 278 -1.23 -0.02 -13.45
C TYR A 278 0.22 -0.13 -13.93
N GLY A 279 0.49 -0.92 -14.99
CA GLY A 279 1.78 -1.00 -15.66
C GLY A 279 2.73 -2.05 -15.10
N PHE A 280 2.26 -2.94 -14.25
CA PHE A 280 2.99 -4.16 -13.87
C PHE A 280 2.96 -5.17 -15.01
N VAL A 281 3.87 -6.13 -14.97
CA VAL A 281 3.90 -7.27 -15.89
C VAL A 281 3.73 -8.54 -15.06
N SER A 282 2.89 -9.47 -15.54
CA SER A 282 2.78 -10.79 -14.91
C SER A 282 4.14 -11.50 -14.99
N HIS A 283 4.64 -12.01 -13.85
CA HIS A 283 5.90 -12.75 -13.85
C HIS A 283 5.83 -14.04 -14.68
N ALA A 284 4.65 -14.67 -14.76
CA ALA A 284 4.43 -15.86 -15.60
C ALA A 284 4.57 -15.56 -17.11
N ASP A 285 4.22 -14.34 -17.55
CA ASP A 285 4.28 -13.93 -18.94
C ASP A 285 5.65 -13.37 -19.34
N ALA A 286 6.48 -13.00 -18.36
CA ALA A 286 7.81 -12.46 -18.58
C ALA A 286 8.88 -13.55 -18.83
N GLN A 287 8.58 -14.84 -18.58
CA GLN A 287 9.45 -16.00 -18.78
C GLN A 287 9.21 -16.64 -20.16
#